data_2f66b80665ecc143969f3e4ab175969a
#
_entry.id   2f66b80665ecc143969f3e4ab175969a
#
_cell.length_a   1.000
_cell.length_b   1.000
_cell.length_c   1.000
_cell.angle_alpha   90.00
_cell.angle_beta   90.00
_cell.angle_gamma   90.00
#
_symmetry.space_group_name_H-M   'P 1'
#
loop_
_entity.id
_entity.type
_entity.pdbx_description
1 polymer ?
#
loop_
_entity_poly.entity_id
_entity_poly.type
_entity_poly.pdbx_seq_one_letter_code
_entity_poly.pdbx_strand_id
1 'polypeptide(L)'
;MMRATMALALLAAGLAGCGGGGGAGGARPKPVSAAPAPRSTIVVVPQVMAPAGLEGVIGTTAPALLRRFGSPRIDLAEGDARKLQFSDGTCVLDIFLYPVSAGAEPTATHIEARLRAGGAPVDMGACIRAFGHK
;
A
#
# COMPACT_ATOMS: atom_id res chain seq x y z
N MET A 1 -9.37 49.96 30.65
CA MET A 1 -8.20 50.24 31.56
C MET A 1 -7.46 48.95 31.84
N MET A 2 -6.21 49.06 31.84
CA MET A 2 -5.11 48.16 32.17
C MET A 2 -4.53 47.30 31.04
N ARG A 3 -3.42 47.85 30.63
CA ARG A 3 -2.33 47.33 29.82
C ARG A 3 -1.58 46.25 30.62
N ALA A 4 -1.25 45.12 29.98
CA ALA A 4 -0.16 44.28 30.44
C ALA A 4 0.65 43.82 29.23
N THR A 5 1.71 44.54 29.03
CA THR A 5 2.87 44.19 28.21
C THR A 5 3.66 43.12 28.91
N MET A 6 3.98 42.00 28.23
CA MET A 6 4.99 41.09 28.74
C MET A 6 5.81 40.50 27.60
N ALA A 7 6.92 41.04 27.50
CA ALA A 7 8.31 40.61 27.27
C ALA A 7 8.54 39.33 26.51
N LEU A 8 9.10 39.54 25.34
CA LEU A 8 9.79 38.63 24.46
C LEU A 8 11.16 38.22 25.07
N ALA A 9 11.36 36.97 25.40
CA ALA A 9 12.67 36.43 25.76
C ALA A 9 13.20 35.55 24.62
N LEU A 10 14.17 36.11 23.90
CA LEU A 10 15.02 35.36 22.94
C LEU A 10 15.97 34.44 23.70
N LEU A 11 15.89 33.15 23.46
CA LEU A 11 16.97 32.21 23.77
C LEU A 11 17.61 31.78 22.46
N ALA A 12 18.76 32.39 22.15
CA ALA A 12 19.69 31.94 21.12
C ALA A 12 20.65 30.96 21.80
N ALA A 13 20.53 29.67 21.50
CA ALA A 13 21.53 28.63 21.84
C ALA A 13 22.37 28.30 20.60
N GLY A 14 23.61 28.79 20.61
CA GLY A 14 24.60 28.55 19.59
C GLY A 14 25.10 27.10 19.65
N LEU A 15 25.09 26.39 18.51
CA LEU A 15 25.84 25.15 18.32
C LEU A 15 27.25 25.51 17.85
N ALA A 16 28.21 25.41 18.76
CA ALA A 16 29.61 25.51 18.47
C ALA A 16 30.10 24.19 17.82
N GLY A 17 30.69 24.33 16.65
CA GLY A 17 31.24 23.27 15.84
C GLY A 17 32.44 22.58 16.47
N CYS A 18 32.52 21.26 16.33
CA CYS A 18 33.73 20.48 16.51
C CYS A 18 34.62 20.61 15.29
N GLY A 19 35.60 21.52 15.36
CA GLY A 19 36.76 21.51 14.50
C GLY A 19 37.87 20.73 15.21
N GLY A 20 38.14 19.51 14.77
CA GLY A 20 39.31 18.72 15.18
C GLY A 20 40.21 18.51 13.99
N GLY A 21 41.19 19.40 13.87
CA GLY A 21 42.34 19.19 12.97
C GLY A 21 43.32 18.24 13.62
N GLY A 22 43.70 17.18 12.95
CA GLY A 22 44.81 16.29 13.30
C GLY A 22 45.42 15.74 12.02
N GLY A 23 46.42 16.42 11.54
CA GLY A 23 47.25 15.92 10.46
C GLY A 23 48.16 14.77 10.94
N ALA A 24 48.00 13.63 10.33
CA ALA A 24 49.04 12.61 10.27
C ALA A 24 49.08 12.08 8.85
N GLY A 25 50.22 12.26 8.20
CA GLY A 25 50.51 11.73 6.87
C GLY A 25 50.45 10.22 6.83
N GLY A 26 49.30 9.69 6.46
CA GLY A 26 49.09 8.28 6.18
C GLY A 26 49.05 8.10 4.68
N ALA A 27 49.89 7.21 4.14
CA ALA A 27 49.90 6.84 2.73
C ALA A 27 48.47 6.51 2.28
N ARG A 28 48.00 7.19 1.22
CA ARG A 28 46.74 6.91 0.57
C ARG A 28 46.69 5.43 0.17
N PRO A 29 45.78 4.63 0.70
CA PRO A 29 45.57 3.31 0.15
C PRO A 29 45.09 3.46 -1.30
N LYS A 30 45.75 2.71 -2.21
CA LYS A 30 45.33 2.64 -3.60
C LYS A 30 43.87 2.19 -3.63
N PRO A 31 43.00 2.83 -4.46
CA PRO A 31 41.64 2.38 -4.62
C PRO A 31 41.66 0.93 -5.13
N VAL A 32 41.21 0.01 -4.27
CA VAL A 32 40.94 -1.36 -4.72
C VAL A 32 39.74 -1.24 -5.62
N SER A 33 39.94 -1.49 -6.93
CA SER A 33 38.85 -1.57 -7.88
C SER A 33 37.98 -2.73 -7.43
N ALA A 34 36.88 -2.43 -6.74
CA ALA A 34 35.88 -3.44 -6.37
C ALA A 34 35.29 -3.98 -7.66
N ALA A 35 35.53 -5.26 -7.91
CA ALA A 35 34.82 -5.96 -8.98
C ALA A 35 33.31 -5.78 -8.79
N PRO A 36 32.55 -5.49 -9.87
CA PRO A 36 31.12 -5.34 -9.76
C PRO A 36 30.54 -6.64 -9.19
N ALA A 37 29.89 -6.52 -8.04
CA ALA A 37 29.17 -7.65 -7.43
C ALA A 37 28.15 -8.19 -8.43
N PRO A 38 28.03 -9.51 -8.59
CA PRO A 38 27.03 -10.09 -9.47
C PRO A 38 25.64 -9.61 -8.99
N ARG A 39 24.98 -8.85 -9.82
CA ARG A 39 23.60 -8.43 -9.59
C ARG A 39 22.72 -9.65 -9.86
N SER A 40 22.48 -10.44 -8.83
CA SER A 40 21.38 -11.40 -8.86
C SER A 40 20.09 -10.60 -8.90
N THR A 41 19.55 -10.37 -10.08
CA THR A 41 18.17 -9.92 -10.24
C THR A 41 17.28 -11.09 -9.90
N ILE A 42 17.01 -11.29 -8.62
CA ILE A 42 15.90 -12.14 -8.20
C ILE A 42 14.65 -11.33 -8.57
N VAL A 43 14.07 -11.65 -9.72
CA VAL A 43 12.74 -11.19 -10.07
C VAL A 43 11.78 -11.97 -9.16
N VAL A 44 11.55 -11.45 -7.97
CA VAL A 44 10.46 -11.94 -7.13
C VAL A 44 9.17 -11.46 -7.80
N VAL A 45 8.55 -12.35 -8.57
CA VAL A 45 7.18 -12.11 -9.03
C VAL A 45 6.30 -12.33 -7.80
N PRO A 46 5.66 -11.28 -7.25
CA PRO A 46 4.75 -11.44 -6.13
C PRO A 46 3.60 -12.34 -6.58
N GLN A 47 3.56 -13.55 -6.06
CA GLN A 47 2.41 -14.42 -6.26
C GLN A 47 1.39 -14.07 -5.18
N VAL A 48 0.28 -13.49 -5.62
CA VAL A 48 -0.86 -13.26 -4.74
C VAL A 48 -1.56 -14.60 -4.57
N MET A 49 -1.25 -15.31 -3.49
CA MET A 49 -1.91 -16.56 -3.15
C MET A 49 -3.33 -16.26 -2.68
N ALA A 50 -4.33 -16.83 -3.36
CA ALA A 50 -5.71 -16.70 -2.95
C ALA A 50 -5.97 -17.60 -1.74
N PRO A 51 -6.40 -17.06 -0.59
CA PRO A 51 -6.91 -17.86 0.52
C PRO A 51 -8.12 -18.69 0.07
N ALA A 52 -8.37 -19.79 0.77
CA ALA A 52 -9.50 -20.67 0.48
C ALA A 52 -10.83 -19.89 0.43
N GLY A 53 -11.62 -20.10 -0.61
CA GLY A 53 -12.88 -19.40 -0.85
C GLY A 53 -12.77 -18.07 -1.61
N LEU A 54 -11.56 -17.60 -1.89
CA LEU A 54 -11.30 -16.37 -2.64
C LEU A 54 -10.76 -16.63 -4.06
N GLU A 55 -10.79 -17.89 -4.48
CA GLU A 55 -10.35 -18.31 -5.81
C GLU A 55 -11.16 -17.59 -6.91
N GLY A 56 -10.46 -17.15 -7.93
CA GLY A 56 -11.05 -16.40 -9.04
C GLY A 56 -11.50 -14.98 -8.68
N VAL A 57 -11.10 -14.46 -7.50
CA VAL A 57 -11.20 -13.04 -7.16
C VAL A 57 -9.81 -12.46 -6.93
N ILE A 58 -9.03 -13.02 -6.01
CA ILE A 58 -7.63 -12.62 -5.80
C ILE A 58 -6.82 -12.86 -7.07
N GLY A 59 -6.00 -11.87 -7.44
CA GLY A 59 -5.20 -11.88 -8.67
C GLY A 59 -5.99 -11.48 -9.93
N THR A 60 -7.28 -11.18 -9.82
CA THR A 60 -8.16 -10.87 -10.97
C THR A 60 -8.17 -9.37 -11.26
N THR A 61 -8.24 -9.00 -12.53
CA THR A 61 -8.30 -7.60 -12.97
C THR A 61 -9.71 -7.00 -12.81
N ALA A 62 -9.79 -5.67 -12.77
CA ALA A 62 -11.08 -4.97 -12.65
C ALA A 62 -12.09 -5.37 -13.73
N PRO A 63 -11.75 -5.45 -15.04
CA PRO A 63 -12.71 -5.88 -16.07
C PRO A 63 -13.28 -7.28 -15.81
N ALA A 64 -12.49 -8.21 -15.28
CA ALA A 64 -12.97 -9.55 -14.98
C ALA A 64 -13.91 -9.55 -13.75
N LEU A 65 -13.62 -8.75 -12.73
CA LEU A 65 -14.50 -8.56 -11.57
C LEU A 65 -15.83 -7.93 -11.96
N LEU A 66 -15.81 -6.94 -12.84
CA LEU A 66 -17.04 -6.30 -13.37
C LEU A 66 -17.91 -7.31 -14.14
N ARG A 67 -17.29 -8.18 -14.93
CA ARG A 67 -18.05 -9.26 -15.62
C ARG A 67 -18.68 -10.25 -14.64
N ARG A 68 -17.97 -10.56 -13.54
CA ARG A 68 -18.43 -11.54 -12.54
C ARG A 68 -19.50 -10.99 -11.62
N PHE A 69 -19.32 -9.78 -11.09
CA PHE A 69 -20.17 -9.21 -10.05
C PHE A 69 -21.14 -8.14 -10.56
N GLY A 70 -20.98 -7.72 -11.83
CA GLY A 70 -21.78 -6.67 -12.42
C GLY A 70 -21.25 -5.27 -12.10
N SER A 71 -22.14 -4.28 -12.12
CA SER A 71 -21.78 -2.89 -11.84
C SER A 71 -21.47 -2.68 -10.36
N PRO A 72 -20.32 -2.11 -10.02
CA PRO A 72 -19.98 -1.79 -8.64
C PRO A 72 -20.82 -0.61 -8.16
N ARG A 73 -21.06 -0.55 -6.86
CA ARG A 73 -21.66 0.60 -6.19
C ARG A 73 -20.67 1.75 -6.02
N ILE A 74 -19.39 1.41 -5.81
CA ILE A 74 -18.26 2.35 -5.76
C ILE A 74 -17.17 1.82 -6.67
N ASP A 75 -16.66 2.70 -7.51
CA ASP A 75 -15.48 2.49 -8.34
C ASP A 75 -14.59 3.71 -8.15
N LEU A 76 -13.57 3.55 -7.34
CA LEU A 76 -12.67 4.63 -6.93
C LEU A 76 -11.25 4.30 -7.33
N ALA A 77 -10.61 5.18 -8.10
CA ALA A 77 -9.19 5.10 -8.44
C ALA A 77 -8.42 6.21 -7.72
N GLU A 78 -7.34 5.84 -7.04
CA GLU A 78 -6.44 6.76 -6.34
C GLU A 78 -4.99 6.36 -6.64
N GLY A 79 -4.31 7.17 -7.47
CA GLY A 79 -2.99 6.81 -7.97
C GLY A 79 -3.04 5.48 -8.72
N ASP A 80 -2.21 4.54 -8.31
CA ASP A 80 -2.15 3.19 -8.90
C ASP A 80 -3.15 2.21 -8.27
N ALA A 81 -3.82 2.60 -7.20
CA ALA A 81 -4.80 1.78 -6.50
C ALA A 81 -6.21 1.97 -7.06
N ARG A 82 -7.02 0.92 -7.02
CA ARG A 82 -8.44 0.99 -7.36
C ARG A 82 -9.26 0.19 -6.35
N LYS A 83 -10.35 0.77 -5.89
CA LYS A 83 -11.31 0.11 -5.01
C LYS A 83 -12.63 -0.11 -5.76
N LEU A 84 -13.08 -1.36 -5.77
CA LEU A 84 -14.42 -1.72 -6.25
C LEU A 84 -15.25 -2.17 -5.06
N GLN A 85 -16.44 -1.60 -4.90
CA GLN A 85 -17.40 -2.05 -3.91
C GLN A 85 -18.64 -2.63 -4.60
N PHE A 86 -18.94 -3.87 -4.27
CA PHE A 86 -20.20 -4.53 -4.68
C PHE A 86 -21.11 -4.69 -3.47
N SER A 87 -22.41 -4.66 -3.69
CA SER A 87 -23.39 -4.85 -2.61
C SER A 87 -24.60 -5.57 -3.16
N ASP A 88 -25.07 -6.55 -2.41
CA ASP A 88 -26.36 -7.21 -2.63
C ASP A 88 -27.31 -6.96 -1.45
N GLY A 89 -28.35 -7.79 -1.27
CA GLY A 89 -29.30 -7.69 -0.17
C GLY A 89 -28.71 -8.05 1.20
N THR A 90 -27.63 -8.82 1.23
CA THR A 90 -27.08 -9.46 2.42
C THR A 90 -25.75 -8.85 2.84
N CYS A 91 -24.81 -8.69 1.92
CA CYS A 91 -23.46 -8.25 2.23
C CYS A 91 -22.92 -7.16 1.30
N VAL A 92 -21.84 -6.55 1.74
CA VAL A 92 -21.02 -5.61 1.00
C VAL A 92 -19.63 -6.22 0.87
N LEU A 93 -19.13 -6.22 -0.37
CA LEU A 93 -17.81 -6.74 -0.73
C LEU A 93 -16.96 -5.58 -1.23
N ASP A 94 -15.89 -5.28 -0.53
CA ASP A 94 -14.88 -4.30 -0.92
C ASP A 94 -13.67 -5.03 -1.49
N ILE A 95 -13.30 -4.75 -2.73
CA ILE A 95 -12.15 -5.35 -3.41
C ILE A 95 -11.14 -4.25 -3.74
N PHE A 96 -9.91 -4.43 -3.29
CA PHE A 96 -8.82 -3.50 -3.48
C PHE A 96 -7.84 -4.09 -4.50
N LEU A 97 -7.58 -3.32 -5.54
CA LEU A 97 -6.67 -3.69 -6.62
C LEU A 97 -5.42 -2.83 -6.54
N TYR A 98 -4.27 -3.47 -6.63
CA TYR A 98 -2.97 -2.81 -6.69
C TYR A 98 -2.12 -3.44 -7.80
N PRO A 99 -1.21 -2.68 -8.42
CA PRO A 99 -0.22 -3.25 -9.33
C PRO A 99 0.78 -4.09 -8.53
N VAL A 100 1.00 -5.33 -8.95
CA VAL A 100 1.96 -6.24 -8.28
C VAL A 100 3.42 -5.95 -8.66
N SER A 101 3.64 -5.09 -9.64
CA SER A 101 4.95 -4.53 -10.04
C SER A 101 4.74 -3.19 -10.71
N ALA A 102 5.82 -2.39 -10.82
CA ALA A 102 5.75 -1.08 -11.46
C ALA A 102 5.19 -1.17 -12.90
N GLY A 103 4.14 -0.41 -13.19
CA GLY A 103 3.48 -0.38 -14.50
C GLY A 103 2.60 -1.59 -14.83
N ALA A 104 2.43 -2.54 -13.91
CA ALA A 104 1.50 -3.65 -14.11
C ALA A 104 0.04 -3.19 -13.99
N GLU A 105 -0.86 -3.90 -14.67
CA GLU A 105 -2.29 -3.69 -14.47
C GLU A 105 -2.68 -4.05 -13.03
N PRO A 106 -3.44 -3.19 -12.31
CA PRO A 106 -3.89 -3.49 -10.96
C PRO A 106 -4.77 -4.75 -10.92
N THR A 107 -4.44 -5.64 -9.98
CA THR A 107 -5.19 -6.86 -9.71
C THR A 107 -5.68 -6.89 -8.27
N ALA A 108 -6.72 -7.64 -7.99
CA ALA A 108 -7.26 -7.78 -6.64
C ALA A 108 -6.23 -8.44 -5.72
N THR A 109 -5.80 -7.71 -4.69
CA THR A 109 -4.82 -8.17 -3.70
C THR A 109 -5.41 -8.28 -2.30
N HIS A 110 -6.49 -7.55 -2.03
CA HIS A 110 -7.15 -7.54 -0.73
C HIS A 110 -8.67 -7.48 -0.90
N ILE A 111 -9.38 -8.15 -0.01
CA ILE A 111 -10.84 -8.22 0.00
C ILE A 111 -11.33 -8.06 1.43
N GLU A 112 -12.39 -7.31 1.60
CA GLU A 112 -13.14 -7.21 2.84
C GLU A 112 -14.61 -7.49 2.58
N ALA A 113 -15.28 -8.17 3.52
CA ALA A 113 -16.69 -8.42 3.45
C ALA A 113 -17.35 -8.10 4.80
N ARG A 114 -18.53 -7.49 4.73
CA ARG A 114 -19.33 -7.16 5.89
C ARG A 114 -20.81 -7.33 5.60
N LEU A 115 -21.59 -7.54 6.62
CA LEU A 115 -23.05 -7.52 6.51
C LEU A 115 -23.52 -6.14 6.07
N ARG A 116 -24.51 -6.11 5.20
CA ARG A 116 -25.11 -4.84 4.76
C ARG A 116 -25.85 -4.14 5.91
N ALA A 117 -26.50 -4.89 6.76
CA ALA A 117 -27.14 -4.38 7.97
C ALA A 117 -26.17 -4.48 9.14
N GLY A 118 -25.89 -3.34 9.79
CA GLY A 118 -25.04 -3.29 10.97
C GLY A 118 -23.52 -3.35 10.71
N GLY A 119 -23.06 -3.71 9.50
CA GLY A 119 -21.65 -3.68 9.12
C GLY A 119 -20.74 -4.70 9.80
N ALA A 120 -21.28 -5.70 10.49
CA ALA A 120 -20.48 -6.74 11.14
C ALA A 120 -19.69 -7.56 10.09
N PRO A 121 -18.47 -8.03 10.42
CA PRO A 121 -17.70 -8.91 9.54
C PRO A 121 -18.49 -10.17 9.19
N VAL A 122 -18.31 -10.66 7.96
CA VAL A 122 -18.91 -11.89 7.45
C VAL A 122 -17.85 -12.71 6.72
N ASP A 123 -18.09 -14.02 6.60
CA ASP A 123 -17.22 -14.88 5.79
C ASP A 123 -17.16 -14.40 4.33
N MET A 124 -15.97 -14.08 3.87
CA MET A 124 -15.75 -13.52 2.53
C MET A 124 -16.15 -14.48 1.42
N GLY A 125 -15.84 -15.76 1.58
CA GLY A 125 -16.19 -16.79 0.60
C GLY A 125 -17.71 -16.95 0.49
N ALA A 126 -18.42 -16.91 1.59
CA ALA A 126 -19.90 -16.94 1.61
C ALA A 126 -20.48 -15.72 0.92
N CYS A 127 -19.96 -14.53 1.20
CA CYS A 127 -20.39 -13.30 0.54
C CYS A 127 -20.14 -13.36 -0.98
N ILE A 128 -18.95 -13.80 -1.41
CA ILE A 128 -18.60 -13.95 -2.84
C ILE A 128 -19.56 -14.93 -3.54
N ARG A 129 -19.87 -16.05 -2.92
CA ARG A 129 -20.81 -17.02 -3.49
C ARG A 129 -22.23 -16.46 -3.63
N ALA A 130 -22.67 -15.63 -2.70
CA ALA A 130 -23.99 -15.00 -2.76
C ALA A 130 -24.14 -14.08 -4.00
N PHE A 131 -23.08 -13.41 -4.44
CA PHE A 131 -23.10 -12.62 -5.68
C PHE A 131 -23.16 -13.48 -6.96
N GLY A 132 -22.65 -14.70 -6.92
CA GLY A 132 -22.62 -15.60 -8.10
C GLY A 132 -23.94 -16.25 -8.47
N HIS A 133 -25.00 -16.03 -7.72
CA HIS A 133 -26.33 -16.62 -7.91
C HIS A 133 -27.35 -15.66 -8.52
N LYS A 134 -26.90 -14.62 -9.25
CA LYS A 134 -27.80 -13.73 -10.00
C LYS A 134 -27.90 -14.10 -11.46
#